data_d47595736bf07d9c7a53bcb1970ccf03
#
_entry.id   d47595736bf07d9c7a53bcb1970ccf03
#
_cell.length_a   1.000
_cell.length_b   1.000
_cell.length_c   1.000
_cell.angle_alpha   90.00
_cell.angle_beta   90.00
_cell.angle_gamma   90.00
#
_symmetry.space_group_name_H-M   'P 1'
#
loop_
_entity.id
_entity.type
_entity.pdbx_description
1 polymer ?
#
loop_
_entity_poly.entity_id
_entity_poly.type
_entity_poly.pdbx_seq_one_letter_code
_entity_poly.pdbx_strand_id
1 'polypeptide(L)'
;QMCIRDRNSTRGNIYDRNGELLAYNELAYSITIEDNGSYSSTDKKNESLNAEIAQVITALEKNGDAITDDFKIDRTGEGTYEFNVTGTSLKRFLADVYGESSYDDLGMNKKLGYDTSQATVDQVMDYLRNDCYGIDDSYSDEMAFKITIVRFAMAQNAYQKYIATTIATNVSEESVAYISEHAQELQGVEVMDDTIRKYNNSEYFASILGYTGKISSEEYAKLSETDDSYTTNDVVGKGGIEQYMDSYLKGEKGYEKLYVDYLGKAIEVIDRKESKAGNNLYLSLDSDLQIAVYNLLEQEIAGIVYSNIDNPSSDIPIPITDVYFALINNNVIDLSHFDSTDASTAEQSVSAIFSARQDVVKSQLREQLTGSTPTDFKDLSEEEQDYFTYIIRRLRKNNILADSNIDTSDEAVSYTHLRAHET
;
A
#
# COMPACT_ATOMS: atom_id res chain seq x y z
N GLN A 1 8.30 7.01 -36.31
CA GLN A 1 7.03 6.41 -35.92
C GLN A 1 6.14 7.50 -35.30
N MET A 2 4.82 7.41 -35.45
CA MET A 2 3.87 8.36 -34.87
C MET A 2 3.32 7.76 -33.58
N CYS A 3 3.35 8.52 -32.49
CA CYS A 3 2.82 8.15 -31.18
C CYS A 3 1.83 9.17 -30.68
N ILE A 4 0.90 8.76 -29.82
CA ILE A 4 -0.05 9.63 -29.14
C ILE A 4 0.27 9.53 -27.65
N ARG A 5 0.51 10.67 -27.00
CA ARG A 5 0.69 10.80 -25.55
C ARG A 5 -0.52 11.50 -24.98
N ASP A 6 -1.19 10.87 -24.03
CA ASP A 6 -2.35 11.46 -23.35
C ASP A 6 -1.89 12.56 -22.38
N ARG A 7 -2.70 13.61 -22.27
CA ARG A 7 -2.56 14.67 -21.27
C ARG A 7 -3.74 14.61 -20.32
N ASN A 8 -3.47 14.39 -19.06
CA ASN A 8 -4.50 14.33 -18.04
C ASN A 8 -5.26 15.64 -17.92
N SER A 9 -6.53 15.56 -17.60
CA SER A 9 -7.36 16.70 -17.25
C SER A 9 -7.30 16.97 -15.76
N THR A 10 -7.47 18.23 -15.37
CA THR A 10 -7.65 18.60 -13.97
C THR A 10 -9.07 18.29 -13.53
N ARG A 11 -9.24 17.64 -12.41
CA ARG A 11 -10.55 17.31 -11.84
C ARG A 11 -11.27 18.56 -11.34
N GLY A 12 -12.59 18.66 -11.51
CA GLY A 12 -13.39 19.78 -11.01
C GLY A 12 -13.36 19.93 -9.50
N ASN A 13 -13.47 21.13 -9.00
CA ASN A 13 -13.53 21.40 -7.56
C ASN A 13 -14.91 21.11 -6.99
N ILE A 14 -14.96 20.80 -5.69
CA ILE A 14 -16.22 20.61 -4.94
C ILE A 14 -16.34 21.73 -3.90
N TYR A 15 -17.49 22.39 -3.90
CA TYR A 15 -17.82 23.48 -3.00
C TYR A 15 -19.06 23.14 -2.18
N ASP A 16 -19.17 23.76 -1.01
CA ASP A 16 -20.40 23.79 -0.25
C ASP A 16 -21.44 24.75 -0.88
N ARG A 17 -22.60 24.90 -0.25
CA ARG A 17 -23.68 25.81 -0.69
C ARG A 17 -23.30 27.29 -0.68
N ASN A 18 -22.33 27.68 0.13
CA ASN A 18 -21.86 29.04 0.31
C ASN A 18 -20.66 29.40 -0.60
N GLY A 19 -20.13 28.39 -1.31
CA GLY A 19 -18.93 28.51 -2.16
C GLY A 19 -17.63 28.24 -1.41
N GLU A 20 -17.70 27.67 -0.20
CA GLU A 20 -16.51 27.22 0.54
C GLU A 20 -15.93 25.97 -0.14
N LEU A 21 -14.61 25.96 -0.32
CA LEU A 21 -13.89 24.92 -1.05
C LEU A 21 -13.71 23.68 -0.18
N LEU A 22 -14.32 22.56 -0.60
CA LEU A 22 -14.26 21.29 0.12
C LEU A 22 -13.25 20.32 -0.49
N ALA A 23 -13.16 20.25 -1.83
CA ALA A 23 -12.16 19.45 -2.53
C ALA A 23 -11.61 20.18 -3.75
N TYR A 24 -10.29 20.16 -3.92
CA TYR A 24 -9.58 20.87 -4.99
C TYR A 24 -8.32 20.13 -5.41
N ASN A 25 -7.69 20.61 -6.47
CA ASN A 25 -6.43 20.06 -6.94
C ASN A 25 -5.31 21.05 -6.58
N GLU A 26 -4.28 20.54 -5.95
CA GLU A 26 -3.04 21.27 -5.70
C GLU A 26 -2.01 20.86 -6.75
N LEU A 27 -1.25 21.82 -7.24
CA LEU A 27 -0.14 21.52 -8.15
C LEU A 27 0.88 20.64 -7.41
N ALA A 28 1.27 19.58 -8.04
CA ALA A 28 2.28 18.67 -7.57
C ALA A 28 3.25 18.35 -8.70
N TYR A 29 4.32 17.67 -8.36
CA TYR A 29 5.29 17.17 -9.35
C TYR A 29 5.43 15.68 -9.19
N SER A 30 5.53 15.00 -10.33
CA SER A 30 5.86 13.58 -10.43
C SER A 30 7.19 13.42 -11.13
N ILE A 31 7.98 12.43 -10.71
CA ILE A 31 9.21 12.04 -11.39
C ILE A 31 8.93 10.79 -12.20
N THR A 32 9.26 10.84 -13.47
CA THR A 32 9.06 9.74 -14.42
C THR A 32 10.39 9.31 -15.03
N ILE A 33 10.43 8.06 -15.50
CA ILE A 33 11.58 7.50 -16.23
C ILE A 33 11.15 6.81 -17.52
N GLU A 34 11.91 7.01 -18.58
CA GLU A 34 11.79 6.31 -19.86
C GLU A 34 13.10 5.59 -20.17
N ASP A 35 12.99 4.38 -20.74
CA ASP A 35 14.15 3.66 -21.31
C ASP A 35 14.43 4.16 -22.73
N ASN A 36 15.09 5.30 -22.84
CA ASN A 36 15.43 5.94 -24.12
C ASN A 36 16.93 5.85 -24.47
N GLY A 37 17.70 5.08 -23.70
CA GLY A 37 19.14 4.90 -23.88
C GLY A 37 19.50 4.01 -25.06
N SER A 38 20.73 4.18 -25.56
CA SER A 38 21.34 3.30 -26.56
C SER A 38 22.44 2.46 -25.91
N TYR A 39 22.20 1.15 -25.76
CA TYR A 39 23.09 0.26 -25.03
C TYR A 39 23.73 -0.79 -25.95
N SER A 40 24.96 -1.18 -25.66
CA SER A 40 25.71 -2.18 -26.45
C SER A 40 25.29 -3.62 -26.09
N SER A 41 24.71 -3.85 -24.92
CA SER A 41 24.22 -5.15 -24.47
C SER A 41 23.12 -4.97 -23.39
N THR A 42 22.40 -6.06 -23.10
CA THR A 42 21.42 -6.08 -22.01
C THR A 42 22.08 -5.80 -20.66
N ASP A 43 23.29 -6.32 -20.42
CA ASP A 43 24.00 -6.10 -19.16
C ASP A 43 24.35 -4.62 -18.99
N LYS A 44 24.82 -3.94 -20.05
CA LYS A 44 25.09 -2.50 -20.02
C LYS A 44 23.83 -1.65 -19.85
N LYS A 45 22.73 -2.10 -20.42
CA LYS A 45 21.42 -1.51 -20.17
C LYS A 45 21.02 -1.61 -18.68
N ASN A 46 21.11 -2.80 -18.12
CA ASN A 46 20.77 -3.05 -16.73
C ASN A 46 21.68 -2.25 -15.78
N GLU A 47 22.98 -2.27 -15.99
CA GLU A 47 23.95 -1.47 -15.22
C GLU A 47 23.60 0.03 -15.22
N SER A 48 23.34 0.60 -16.40
CA SER A 48 23.01 2.02 -16.56
C SER A 48 21.70 2.39 -15.88
N LEU A 49 20.61 1.66 -16.19
CA LEU A 49 19.29 1.95 -15.61
C LEU A 49 19.25 1.75 -14.10
N ASN A 50 19.90 0.70 -13.58
CA ASN A 50 19.93 0.47 -12.14
C ASN A 50 20.69 1.58 -11.40
N ALA A 51 21.80 2.06 -11.97
CA ALA A 51 22.57 3.17 -11.39
C ALA A 51 21.77 4.48 -11.40
N GLU A 52 21.10 4.77 -12.49
CA GLU A 52 20.25 5.95 -12.64
C GLU A 52 19.06 5.93 -11.65
N ILE A 53 18.35 4.80 -11.56
CA ILE A 53 17.25 4.61 -10.62
C ILE A 53 17.75 4.75 -9.17
N ALA A 54 18.90 4.15 -8.83
CA ALA A 54 19.48 4.26 -7.48
C ALA A 54 19.84 5.72 -7.14
N GLN A 55 20.34 6.49 -8.09
CA GLN A 55 20.62 7.92 -7.90
C GLN A 55 19.34 8.72 -7.65
N VAL A 56 18.29 8.46 -8.41
CA VAL A 56 16.97 9.09 -8.21
C VAL A 56 16.39 8.74 -6.84
N ILE A 57 16.36 7.45 -6.48
CA ILE A 57 15.86 7.00 -5.17
C ILE A 57 16.62 7.67 -4.02
N THR A 58 17.95 7.72 -4.11
CA THR A 58 18.79 8.35 -3.09
C THR A 58 18.49 9.84 -2.92
N ALA A 59 18.23 10.54 -4.02
CA ALA A 59 17.86 11.94 -3.99
C ALA A 59 16.48 12.17 -3.36
N LEU A 60 15.50 11.35 -3.74
CA LEU A 60 14.15 11.37 -3.18
C LEU A 60 14.19 11.18 -1.65
N GLU A 61 14.80 10.11 -1.20
CA GLU A 61 14.88 9.77 0.23
C GLU A 61 15.61 10.83 1.06
N LYS A 62 16.66 11.41 0.52
CA LYS A 62 17.39 12.52 1.18
C LYS A 62 16.49 13.71 1.45
N ASN A 63 15.52 13.95 0.59
CA ASN A 63 14.58 15.06 0.68
C ASN A 63 13.26 14.68 1.39
N GLY A 64 13.14 13.43 1.89
CA GLY A 64 11.94 12.93 2.57
C GLY A 64 10.83 12.45 1.66
N ASP A 65 11.11 12.30 0.37
CA ASP A 65 10.18 11.74 -0.61
C ASP A 65 10.35 10.23 -0.72
N ALA A 66 9.33 9.54 -1.25
CA ALA A 66 9.34 8.10 -1.45
C ALA A 66 8.97 7.73 -2.89
N ILE A 67 9.43 6.58 -3.34
CA ILE A 67 8.99 6.01 -4.62
C ILE A 67 7.53 5.55 -4.52
N THR A 68 6.84 5.54 -5.66
CA THR A 68 5.53 4.89 -5.79
C THR A 68 5.72 3.38 -5.72
N ASP A 69 5.01 2.73 -4.81
CA ASP A 69 5.09 1.29 -4.58
C ASP A 69 3.73 0.63 -4.77
N ASP A 70 3.53 0.07 -5.96
CA ASP A 70 2.38 -0.78 -6.32
C ASP A 70 2.78 -2.26 -6.39
N PHE A 71 3.98 -2.62 -5.92
CA PHE A 71 4.53 -3.96 -6.03
C PHE A 71 3.78 -4.94 -5.13
N LYS A 72 3.71 -6.20 -5.54
CA LYS A 72 2.91 -7.21 -4.82
C LYS A 72 3.74 -8.06 -3.86
N ILE A 73 4.89 -7.54 -3.48
CA ILE A 73 5.79 -8.12 -2.49
C ILE A 73 6.18 -7.03 -1.52
N ASP A 74 6.11 -7.31 -0.23
CA ASP A 74 6.61 -6.47 0.84
C ASP A 74 7.95 -6.99 1.35
N ARG A 75 8.83 -6.08 1.73
CA ARG A 75 10.08 -6.40 2.42
C ARG A 75 9.84 -6.37 3.93
N THR A 76 9.95 -7.52 4.58
CA THR A 76 9.69 -7.68 6.03
C THR A 76 10.97 -7.60 6.88
N GLY A 77 12.14 -7.63 6.26
CA GLY A 77 13.45 -7.53 6.89
C GLY A 77 14.58 -7.63 5.87
N GLU A 78 15.83 -7.66 6.32
CA GLU A 78 16.98 -7.83 5.43
C GLU A 78 16.94 -9.21 4.77
N GLY A 79 16.82 -9.22 3.42
CA GLY A 79 16.71 -10.44 2.63
C GLY A 79 15.45 -11.26 2.87
N THR A 80 14.43 -10.69 3.50
CA THR A 80 13.18 -11.39 3.78
C THR A 80 11.98 -10.66 3.16
N TYR A 81 11.15 -11.42 2.45
CA TYR A 81 10.06 -10.89 1.66
C TYR A 81 8.78 -11.69 1.88
N GLU A 82 7.61 -11.06 1.65
CA GLU A 82 6.34 -11.76 1.63
C GLU A 82 5.41 -11.19 0.55
N PHE A 83 4.53 -12.03 0.00
CA PHE A 83 3.49 -11.55 -0.90
C PHE A 83 2.42 -10.80 -0.11
N ASN A 84 2.07 -9.59 -0.55
CA ASN A 84 0.97 -8.81 0.04
C ASN A 84 -0.38 -9.09 -0.64
N VAL A 85 -0.42 -10.04 -1.57
CA VAL A 85 -1.62 -10.50 -2.28
C VAL A 85 -1.74 -12.02 -2.25
N THR A 86 -2.96 -12.52 -2.42
CA THR A 86 -3.27 -13.96 -2.42
C THR A 86 -4.25 -14.33 -3.53
N GLY A 87 -4.46 -15.63 -3.75
CA GLY A 87 -5.47 -16.14 -4.67
C GLY A 87 -5.25 -15.72 -6.13
N THR A 88 -6.28 -15.22 -6.78
CA THR A 88 -6.23 -14.82 -8.21
C THR A 88 -5.32 -13.62 -8.43
N SER A 89 -5.24 -12.68 -7.47
CA SER A 89 -4.35 -11.52 -7.57
C SER A 89 -2.87 -11.94 -7.57
N LEU A 90 -2.51 -12.93 -6.74
CA LEU A 90 -1.16 -13.50 -6.76
C LEU A 90 -0.86 -14.19 -8.09
N LYS A 91 -1.80 -14.98 -8.62
CA LYS A 91 -1.61 -15.64 -9.93
C LYS A 91 -1.42 -14.64 -11.07
N ARG A 92 -2.17 -13.54 -11.09
CA ARG A 92 -1.99 -12.46 -12.08
C ARG A 92 -0.61 -11.82 -11.95
N PHE A 93 -0.21 -11.50 -10.72
CA PHE A 93 1.12 -10.96 -10.48
C PHE A 93 2.24 -11.90 -10.94
N LEU A 94 2.14 -13.21 -10.67
CA LEU A 94 3.11 -14.20 -11.17
C LEU A 94 3.14 -14.25 -12.71
N ALA A 95 1.97 -14.17 -13.37
CA ALA A 95 1.94 -14.09 -14.84
C ALA A 95 2.67 -12.85 -15.35
N ASP A 96 2.46 -11.69 -14.73
CA ASP A 96 3.17 -10.44 -15.06
C ASP A 96 4.69 -10.58 -14.84
N VAL A 97 5.12 -11.21 -13.75
CA VAL A 97 6.54 -11.45 -13.43
C VAL A 97 7.20 -12.31 -14.51
N TYR A 98 6.56 -13.39 -14.94
CA TYR A 98 7.13 -14.33 -15.90
C TYR A 98 6.81 -14.00 -17.37
N GLY A 99 6.09 -12.89 -17.61
CA GLY A 99 5.77 -12.41 -18.96
C GLY A 99 4.72 -13.27 -19.68
N GLU A 100 3.84 -13.94 -18.93
CA GLU A 100 2.78 -14.75 -19.48
C GLU A 100 1.52 -13.92 -19.75
N SER A 101 0.83 -14.20 -20.85
CA SER A 101 -0.39 -13.46 -21.24
C SER A 101 -1.59 -13.77 -20.36
N SER A 102 -1.61 -14.94 -19.73
CA SER A 102 -2.63 -15.40 -18.80
C SER A 102 -1.99 -16.14 -17.64
N TYR A 103 -2.59 -16.05 -16.47
CA TYR A 103 -2.17 -16.85 -15.32
C TYR A 103 -2.43 -18.36 -15.51
N ASP A 104 -3.24 -18.76 -16.50
CA ASP A 104 -3.45 -20.17 -16.88
C ASP A 104 -2.25 -20.72 -17.67
N ASP A 105 -1.37 -19.85 -18.20
CA ASP A 105 -0.15 -20.22 -18.91
C ASP A 105 1.04 -20.49 -17.95
N LEU A 106 0.88 -20.17 -16.67
CA LEU A 106 1.88 -20.48 -15.62
C LEU A 106 2.02 -21.99 -15.44
N GLY A 107 3.27 -22.46 -15.25
CA GLY A 107 3.57 -23.87 -15.06
C GLY A 107 5.05 -24.16 -14.95
N MET A 108 5.44 -25.42 -15.19
CA MET A 108 6.83 -25.85 -15.09
C MET A 108 7.73 -25.13 -16.11
N ASN A 109 8.59 -24.25 -15.62
CA ASN A 109 9.61 -23.58 -16.43
C ASN A 109 10.92 -24.37 -16.40
N LYS A 110 11.30 -24.96 -17.54
CA LYS A 110 12.50 -25.82 -17.62
C LYS A 110 13.81 -25.04 -17.43
N LYS A 111 13.84 -23.74 -17.76
CA LYS A 111 15.03 -22.91 -17.61
C LYS A 111 15.24 -22.56 -16.13
N LEU A 112 14.17 -22.25 -15.42
CA LEU A 112 14.21 -21.89 -14.01
C LEU A 112 14.23 -23.13 -13.09
N GLY A 113 13.75 -24.26 -13.56
CA GLY A 113 13.76 -25.53 -12.80
C GLY A 113 12.63 -25.67 -11.78
N TYR A 114 11.63 -24.78 -11.80
CA TYR A 114 10.47 -24.84 -10.90
C TYR A 114 9.17 -24.44 -11.63
N ASP A 115 8.05 -24.71 -10.95
CA ASP A 115 6.71 -24.37 -11.42
C ASP A 115 6.39 -22.92 -11.07
N THR A 116 6.26 -22.05 -12.08
CA THR A 116 6.01 -20.62 -11.89
C THR A 116 4.63 -20.33 -11.27
N SER A 117 3.68 -21.26 -11.35
CA SER A 117 2.37 -21.12 -10.70
C SER A 117 2.43 -21.30 -9.17
N GLN A 118 3.52 -21.89 -8.67
CA GLN A 118 3.79 -22.18 -7.26
C GLN A 118 5.09 -21.53 -6.77
N ALA A 119 5.58 -20.53 -7.50
CA ALA A 119 6.82 -19.86 -7.17
C ALA A 119 6.76 -19.23 -5.77
N THR A 120 7.80 -19.45 -4.98
CA THR A 120 7.96 -18.79 -3.69
C THR A 120 8.35 -17.32 -3.89
N VAL A 121 8.15 -16.50 -2.87
CA VAL A 121 8.54 -15.09 -2.93
C VAL A 121 10.04 -14.92 -3.20
N ASP A 122 10.87 -15.78 -2.60
CA ASP A 122 12.32 -15.77 -2.80
C ASP A 122 12.70 -16.11 -4.24
N GLN A 123 12.03 -17.10 -4.84
CA GLN A 123 12.24 -17.43 -6.27
C GLN A 123 11.85 -16.27 -7.20
N VAL A 124 10.77 -15.57 -6.88
CA VAL A 124 10.34 -14.39 -7.65
C VAL A 124 11.36 -13.27 -7.52
N MET A 125 11.81 -12.97 -6.29
CA MET A 125 12.81 -11.91 -6.06
C MET A 125 14.15 -12.22 -6.71
N ASP A 126 14.62 -13.47 -6.60
CA ASP A 126 15.87 -13.91 -7.25
C ASP A 126 15.78 -13.77 -8.79
N TYR A 127 14.68 -14.24 -9.38
CA TYR A 127 14.43 -14.12 -10.82
C TYR A 127 14.41 -12.66 -11.31
N LEU A 128 13.71 -11.77 -10.59
CA LEU A 128 13.63 -10.37 -10.95
C LEU A 128 14.99 -9.66 -10.79
N ARG A 129 15.66 -9.88 -9.65
CA ARG A 129 16.93 -9.22 -9.35
C ARG A 129 18.06 -9.68 -10.28
N ASN A 130 18.21 -10.99 -10.44
CA ASN A 130 19.37 -11.58 -11.10
C ASN A 130 19.13 -11.85 -12.60
N ASP A 131 18.05 -12.57 -12.94
CA ASP A 131 17.79 -12.97 -14.33
C ASP A 131 17.22 -11.83 -15.19
N CYS A 132 16.31 -11.01 -14.64
CA CYS A 132 15.65 -9.97 -15.42
C CYS A 132 16.40 -8.63 -15.41
N TYR A 133 16.80 -8.15 -14.22
CA TYR A 133 17.29 -6.78 -14.07
C TYR A 133 18.78 -6.68 -13.76
N GLY A 134 19.48 -7.77 -13.47
CA GLY A 134 20.93 -7.80 -13.24
C GLY A 134 21.34 -6.77 -12.19
N ILE A 135 20.66 -6.74 -11.04
CA ILE A 135 20.92 -5.79 -9.96
C ILE A 135 22.17 -6.25 -9.21
N ASP A 136 23.19 -5.41 -9.18
CA ASP A 136 24.50 -5.73 -8.60
C ASP A 136 24.40 -5.92 -7.07
N ASP A 137 25.14 -6.90 -6.55
CA ASP A 137 25.18 -7.23 -5.11
C ASP A 137 25.85 -6.15 -4.25
N SER A 138 26.45 -5.13 -4.87
CA SER A 138 26.99 -3.97 -4.14
C SER A 138 25.92 -3.04 -3.58
N TYR A 139 24.70 -3.08 -4.11
CA TYR A 139 23.58 -2.37 -3.53
C TYR A 139 23.14 -3.02 -2.22
N SER A 140 22.72 -2.21 -1.23
CA SER A 140 22.05 -2.74 -0.06
C SER A 140 20.78 -3.49 -0.45
N ASP A 141 20.35 -4.45 0.36
CA ASP A 141 19.12 -5.20 0.10
C ASP A 141 17.90 -4.28 -0.09
N GLU A 142 17.81 -3.22 0.72
CA GLU A 142 16.75 -2.22 0.59
C GLU A 142 16.80 -1.46 -0.74
N MET A 143 17.97 -0.98 -1.16
CA MET A 143 18.13 -0.29 -2.43
C MET A 143 17.85 -1.23 -3.61
N ALA A 144 18.35 -2.46 -3.55
CA ALA A 144 18.09 -3.46 -4.58
C ALA A 144 16.59 -3.79 -4.70
N PHE A 145 15.87 -3.85 -3.57
CA PHE A 145 14.42 -4.02 -3.57
C PHE A 145 13.70 -2.84 -4.23
N LYS A 146 14.05 -1.60 -3.88
CA LYS A 146 13.48 -0.38 -4.48
C LYS A 146 13.77 -0.29 -5.98
N ILE A 147 14.98 -0.64 -6.42
CA ILE A 147 15.31 -0.74 -7.85
C ILE A 147 14.41 -1.78 -8.52
N THR A 148 14.18 -2.94 -7.89
CA THR A 148 13.29 -3.98 -8.43
C THR A 148 11.87 -3.47 -8.64
N ILE A 149 11.31 -2.69 -7.70
CA ILE A 149 9.99 -2.06 -7.82
C ILE A 149 9.92 -1.19 -9.08
N VAL A 150 10.85 -0.25 -9.22
CA VAL A 150 10.86 0.67 -10.37
C VAL A 150 11.07 -0.09 -11.69
N ARG A 151 12.00 -1.04 -11.73
CA ARG A 151 12.27 -1.87 -12.92
C ARG A 151 11.08 -2.73 -13.33
N PHE A 152 10.35 -3.27 -12.34
CA PHE A 152 9.13 -4.01 -12.59
C PHE A 152 8.03 -3.10 -13.16
N ALA A 153 7.83 -1.92 -12.61
CA ALA A 153 6.90 -0.93 -13.15
C ALA A 153 7.25 -0.53 -14.60
N MET A 154 8.54 -0.34 -14.90
CA MET A 154 9.01 -0.08 -16.28
C MET A 154 8.71 -1.26 -17.22
N ALA A 155 8.88 -2.49 -16.75
CA ALA A 155 8.61 -3.69 -17.55
C ALA A 155 7.11 -3.83 -17.90
N GLN A 156 6.21 -3.45 -17.00
CA GLN A 156 4.76 -3.42 -17.27
C GLN A 156 4.40 -2.43 -18.39
N ASN A 157 5.15 -1.34 -18.53
CA ASN A 157 4.96 -0.34 -19.57
C ASN A 157 5.75 -0.63 -20.87
N ALA A 158 6.51 -1.74 -20.93
CA ALA A 158 7.42 -2.03 -22.05
C ALA A 158 6.76 -2.17 -23.43
N TYR A 159 5.46 -2.50 -23.48
CA TYR A 159 4.70 -2.55 -24.73
C TYR A 159 4.39 -1.15 -25.30
N GLN A 160 4.46 -0.12 -24.47
CA GLN A 160 4.20 1.28 -24.83
C GLN A 160 5.43 2.13 -24.47
N LYS A 161 6.54 1.92 -25.20
CA LYS A 161 7.86 2.54 -24.95
C LYS A 161 7.87 4.06 -24.85
N TYR A 162 6.81 4.71 -25.31
CA TYR A 162 6.63 6.16 -25.30
C TYR A 162 5.83 6.65 -24.08
N ILE A 163 5.45 5.76 -23.16
CA ILE A 163 4.83 6.13 -21.88
C ILE A 163 5.88 6.02 -20.79
N ALA A 164 6.22 7.17 -20.24
CA ALA A 164 7.11 7.24 -19.10
C ALA A 164 6.52 6.52 -17.89
N THR A 165 7.37 5.81 -17.15
CA THR A 165 6.98 5.16 -15.90
C THR A 165 7.13 6.16 -14.75
N THR A 166 6.10 6.35 -13.95
CA THR A 166 6.14 7.20 -12.76
C THR A 166 6.94 6.50 -11.67
N ILE A 167 8.04 7.14 -11.23
CA ILE A 167 8.88 6.67 -10.10
C ILE A 167 8.31 7.16 -8.78
N ALA A 168 7.94 8.46 -8.72
CA ALA A 168 7.44 9.08 -7.52
C ALA A 168 6.39 10.15 -7.87
N THR A 169 5.41 10.33 -6.99
CA THR A 169 4.36 11.36 -7.10
C THR A 169 4.43 12.27 -5.89
N ASN A 170 3.94 13.50 -6.04
CA ASN A 170 3.93 14.50 -4.96
C ASN A 170 5.31 14.74 -4.34
N VAL A 171 6.29 14.90 -5.16
CA VAL A 171 7.67 15.12 -4.71
C VAL A 171 7.90 16.58 -4.30
N SER A 172 8.83 16.78 -3.38
CA SER A 172 9.24 18.07 -2.87
C SER A 172 9.93 18.94 -3.94
N GLU A 173 9.91 20.26 -3.74
CA GLU A 173 10.61 21.21 -4.63
C GLU A 173 12.13 20.93 -4.64
N GLU A 174 12.70 20.44 -3.53
CA GLU A 174 14.10 20.06 -3.43
C GLU A 174 14.44 18.88 -4.35
N SER A 175 13.55 17.88 -4.43
CA SER A 175 13.70 16.76 -5.35
C SER A 175 13.56 17.19 -6.80
N VAL A 176 12.59 18.06 -7.09
CA VAL A 176 12.41 18.68 -8.42
C VAL A 176 13.68 19.42 -8.85
N ALA A 177 14.23 20.26 -7.96
CA ALA A 177 15.46 21.01 -8.22
C ALA A 177 16.63 20.07 -8.50
N TYR A 178 16.83 19.03 -7.68
CA TYR A 178 17.89 18.05 -7.86
C TYR A 178 17.82 17.36 -9.22
N ILE A 179 16.64 16.82 -9.58
CA ILE A 179 16.46 16.13 -10.88
C ILE A 179 16.70 17.09 -12.06
N SER A 180 16.21 18.32 -11.95
CA SER A 180 16.38 19.35 -12.99
C SER A 180 17.85 19.75 -13.18
N GLU A 181 18.61 19.86 -12.09
CA GLU A 181 20.05 20.18 -12.13
C GLU A 181 20.88 19.04 -12.74
N HIS A 182 20.48 17.77 -12.51
CA HIS A 182 21.17 16.58 -13.00
C HIS A 182 20.58 15.99 -14.28
N ALA A 183 19.69 16.70 -14.97
CA ALA A 183 19.00 16.22 -16.16
C ALA A 183 19.91 15.75 -17.30
N GLN A 184 21.18 16.20 -17.36
CA GLN A 184 22.16 15.72 -18.33
C GLN A 184 22.76 14.35 -17.97
N GLU A 185 22.76 14.00 -16.71
CA GLU A 185 23.29 12.74 -16.17
C GLU A 185 22.20 11.68 -16.06
N LEU A 186 20.95 12.10 -15.77
CA LEU A 186 19.77 11.28 -15.61
C LEU A 186 19.02 11.16 -16.94
N GLN A 187 19.50 10.24 -17.80
CA GLN A 187 18.90 10.07 -19.13
C GLN A 187 17.52 9.42 -19.04
N GLY A 188 16.50 10.10 -19.54
CA GLY A 188 15.13 9.58 -19.52
C GLY A 188 14.35 9.87 -18.24
N VAL A 189 14.97 10.49 -17.24
CA VAL A 189 14.27 10.96 -16.05
C VAL A 189 13.77 12.38 -16.28
N GLU A 190 12.48 12.58 -16.07
CA GLU A 190 11.82 13.89 -16.25
C GLU A 190 10.95 14.25 -15.05
N VAL A 191 10.86 15.54 -14.78
CA VAL A 191 9.87 16.11 -13.86
C VAL A 191 8.63 16.46 -14.66
N MET A 192 7.47 15.97 -14.23
CA MET A 192 6.19 16.25 -14.86
C MET A 192 5.27 16.99 -13.89
N ASP A 193 4.54 17.97 -14.43
CA ASP A 193 3.44 18.62 -13.70
C ASP A 193 2.35 17.57 -13.43
N ASP A 194 1.91 17.50 -12.19
CA ASP A 194 0.87 16.63 -11.71
C ASP A 194 -0.06 17.38 -10.78
N THR A 195 -1.13 16.78 -10.35
CA THR A 195 -2.07 17.36 -9.39
C THR A 195 -2.49 16.35 -8.34
N ILE A 196 -2.52 16.81 -7.08
CA ILE A 196 -3.02 16.03 -5.97
C ILE A 196 -4.41 16.52 -5.59
N ARG A 197 -5.29 15.57 -5.36
CA ARG A 197 -6.61 15.88 -4.80
C ARG A 197 -6.49 16.16 -3.31
N LYS A 198 -6.87 17.36 -2.89
CA LYS A 198 -6.87 17.82 -1.50
C LYS A 198 -8.30 18.00 -1.00
N TYR A 199 -8.51 17.77 0.28
CA TYR A 199 -9.80 17.86 0.94
C TYR A 199 -9.67 18.74 2.18
N ASN A 200 -10.39 19.84 2.20
CA ASN A 200 -10.46 20.73 3.37
C ASN A 200 -11.35 20.10 4.42
N ASN A 201 -10.92 20.17 5.67
CA ASN A 201 -11.68 19.66 6.82
C ASN A 201 -12.15 18.20 6.62
N SER A 202 -11.26 17.34 6.09
CA SER A 202 -11.58 15.97 5.66
C SER A 202 -12.22 15.14 6.76
N GLU A 203 -11.88 15.36 8.02
CA GLU A 203 -12.45 14.68 9.20
C GLU A 203 -13.98 14.81 9.31
N TYR A 204 -14.53 15.93 8.82
CA TYR A 204 -15.97 16.19 8.87
C TYR A 204 -16.71 15.74 7.60
N PHE A 205 -15.99 15.57 6.49
CA PHE A 205 -16.59 15.33 5.18
C PHE A 205 -16.17 14.03 4.49
N ALA A 206 -15.23 13.28 5.04
CA ALA A 206 -14.68 12.09 4.39
C ALA A 206 -15.75 11.07 3.95
N SER A 207 -16.75 10.82 4.80
CA SER A 207 -17.85 9.89 4.51
C SER A 207 -18.78 10.37 3.39
N ILE A 208 -18.84 11.69 3.16
CA ILE A 208 -19.71 12.31 2.15
C ILE A 208 -18.93 12.49 0.84
N LEU A 209 -17.76 13.12 0.91
CA LEU A 209 -16.94 13.40 -0.27
C LEU A 209 -16.32 12.13 -0.86
N GLY A 210 -15.89 11.22 0.00
CA GLY A 210 -15.09 10.08 -0.41
C GLY A 210 -13.65 10.48 -0.73
N TYR A 211 -13.00 9.75 -1.63
CA TYR A 211 -11.63 9.98 -2.04
C TYR A 211 -11.39 9.52 -3.47
N THR A 212 -10.25 9.89 -4.02
CA THR A 212 -9.81 9.46 -5.36
C THR A 212 -8.65 8.47 -5.25
N GLY A 213 -8.51 7.61 -6.25
CA GLY A 213 -7.42 6.65 -6.33
C GLY A 213 -7.31 6.02 -7.71
N LYS A 214 -6.21 5.30 -7.96
CA LYS A 214 -5.96 4.63 -9.24
C LYS A 214 -7.10 3.65 -9.55
N ILE A 215 -7.53 3.63 -10.80
CA ILE A 215 -8.59 2.73 -11.29
C ILE A 215 -8.16 1.27 -11.14
N SER A 216 -9.02 0.42 -10.60
CA SER A 216 -8.80 -1.03 -10.57
C SER A 216 -9.24 -1.67 -11.89
N SER A 217 -8.80 -2.90 -12.17
CA SER A 217 -9.21 -3.63 -13.37
C SER A 217 -10.73 -3.86 -13.44
N GLU A 218 -11.37 -4.04 -12.29
CA GLU A 218 -12.84 -4.22 -12.22
C GLU A 218 -13.59 -2.92 -12.50
N GLU A 219 -13.11 -1.80 -11.94
CA GLU A 219 -13.67 -0.46 -12.20
C GLU A 219 -13.46 -0.06 -13.65
N TYR A 220 -12.27 -0.32 -14.21
CA TYR A 220 -11.99 -0.06 -15.62
C TYR A 220 -12.94 -0.84 -16.53
N ALA A 221 -13.11 -2.15 -16.30
CA ALA A 221 -14.03 -2.97 -17.09
C ALA A 221 -15.46 -2.40 -17.07
N LYS A 222 -15.93 -1.94 -15.90
CA LYS A 222 -17.26 -1.37 -15.73
C LYS A 222 -17.40 0.03 -16.33
N LEU A 223 -16.43 0.91 -16.13
CA LEU A 223 -16.50 2.31 -16.59
C LEU A 223 -16.27 2.42 -18.09
N SER A 224 -15.40 1.60 -18.67
CA SER A 224 -15.13 1.57 -20.11
C SER A 224 -16.32 1.05 -20.96
N GLU A 225 -17.27 0.32 -20.36
CA GLU A 225 -18.51 -0.05 -21.03
C GLU A 225 -19.38 1.17 -21.39
N THR A 226 -19.28 2.24 -20.62
CA THR A 226 -20.10 3.44 -20.75
C THR A 226 -19.35 4.64 -21.31
N ASP A 227 -18.03 4.66 -21.15
CA ASP A 227 -17.18 5.79 -21.56
C ASP A 227 -15.77 5.31 -21.91
N ASP A 228 -15.47 5.27 -23.20
CA ASP A 228 -14.20 4.81 -23.78
C ASP A 228 -13.00 5.73 -23.42
N SER A 229 -13.22 6.87 -22.76
CA SER A 229 -12.17 7.81 -22.35
C SER A 229 -11.39 7.35 -21.13
N TYR A 230 -11.87 6.34 -20.38
CA TYR A 230 -11.14 5.76 -19.25
C TYR A 230 -9.99 4.88 -19.74
N THR A 231 -8.88 4.96 -19.01
CA THR A 231 -7.68 4.13 -19.21
C THR A 231 -7.27 3.47 -17.91
N THR A 232 -6.45 2.43 -17.98
CA THR A 232 -5.96 1.68 -16.80
C THR A 232 -5.05 2.50 -15.85
N ASN A 233 -4.62 3.67 -16.29
CA ASN A 233 -3.75 4.57 -15.51
C ASN A 233 -4.53 5.74 -14.87
N ASP A 234 -5.85 5.80 -15.04
CA ASP A 234 -6.63 6.91 -14.53
C ASP A 234 -6.80 6.88 -13.01
N VAL A 235 -6.95 8.08 -12.46
CA VAL A 235 -7.40 8.30 -11.08
C VAL A 235 -8.90 8.61 -11.12
N VAL A 236 -9.66 7.80 -10.40
CA VAL A 236 -11.13 7.87 -10.34
C VAL A 236 -11.62 8.05 -8.90
N GLY A 237 -12.85 8.48 -8.73
CA GLY A 237 -13.48 8.51 -7.41
C GLY A 237 -13.75 7.11 -6.87
N LYS A 238 -13.33 6.85 -5.62
CA LYS A 238 -13.43 5.55 -4.95
C LYS A 238 -14.61 5.44 -3.98
N GLY A 239 -15.18 6.54 -3.58
CA GLY A 239 -16.30 6.58 -2.66
C GLY A 239 -17.02 7.90 -2.67
N GLY A 240 -18.18 7.97 -2.04
CA GLY A 240 -18.94 9.17 -1.82
C GLY A 240 -19.29 9.96 -3.10
N ILE A 241 -19.26 11.27 -2.98
CA ILE A 241 -19.51 12.22 -4.09
C ILE A 241 -18.47 12.09 -5.19
N GLU A 242 -17.20 11.88 -4.84
CA GLU A 242 -16.13 11.68 -5.81
C GLU A 242 -16.42 10.52 -6.77
N GLN A 243 -16.92 9.41 -6.26
CA GLN A 243 -17.28 8.25 -7.07
C GLN A 243 -18.60 8.48 -7.83
N TYR A 244 -19.63 9.00 -7.15
CA TYR A 244 -20.95 9.18 -7.74
C TYR A 244 -20.96 10.19 -8.90
N MET A 245 -20.15 11.25 -8.77
CA MET A 245 -20.04 12.34 -9.74
C MET A 245 -18.76 12.26 -10.58
N ASP A 246 -18.12 11.09 -10.65
CA ASP A 246 -16.82 10.92 -11.31
C ASP A 246 -16.83 11.42 -12.75
N SER A 247 -17.81 11.01 -13.56
CA SER A 247 -17.94 11.41 -14.95
C SER A 247 -18.13 12.92 -15.16
N TYR A 248 -18.67 13.63 -14.15
CA TYR A 248 -18.86 15.07 -14.16
C TYR A 248 -17.60 15.83 -13.74
N LEU A 249 -16.87 15.26 -12.77
CA LEU A 249 -15.67 15.86 -12.17
C LEU A 249 -14.40 15.61 -12.98
N LYS A 250 -14.25 14.50 -13.71
CA LYS A 250 -12.98 14.05 -14.32
C LYS A 250 -12.45 14.92 -15.45
N GLY A 251 -13.29 15.70 -16.13
CA GLY A 251 -12.91 16.50 -17.30
C GLY A 251 -12.68 15.71 -18.58
N GLU A 252 -12.10 16.36 -19.57
CA GLU A 252 -11.76 15.76 -20.87
C GLU A 252 -10.24 15.72 -21.03
N LYS A 253 -9.67 14.54 -21.31
CA LYS A 253 -8.24 14.39 -21.61
C LYS A 253 -7.86 15.13 -22.89
N GLY A 254 -6.68 15.67 -22.90
CA GLY A 254 -5.99 16.12 -24.10
C GLY A 254 -5.09 15.03 -24.67
N TYR A 255 -4.44 15.32 -25.78
CA TYR A 255 -3.38 14.46 -26.35
C TYR A 255 -2.33 15.29 -27.09
N GLU A 256 -1.14 14.71 -27.22
CA GLU A 256 -0.08 15.15 -28.11
C GLU A 256 0.26 14.04 -29.08
N LYS A 257 0.25 14.35 -30.38
CA LYS A 257 0.75 13.45 -31.43
C LYS A 257 2.19 13.81 -31.73
N LEU A 258 3.08 12.85 -31.56
CA LEU A 258 4.53 13.02 -31.65
C LEU A 258 5.07 12.16 -32.77
N TYR A 259 6.05 12.69 -33.52
CA TYR A 259 7.01 11.83 -34.21
C TYR A 259 8.07 11.39 -33.22
N VAL A 260 8.28 10.08 -33.13
CA VAL A 260 9.35 9.51 -32.31
C VAL A 260 10.37 8.80 -33.21
N ASP A 261 11.63 8.78 -32.78
CA ASP A 261 12.68 8.01 -33.41
C ASP A 261 12.51 6.50 -33.13
N TYR A 262 13.48 5.70 -33.50
CA TYR A 262 13.47 4.25 -33.29
C TYR A 262 13.69 3.84 -31.84
N LEU A 263 14.13 4.76 -30.99
CA LEU A 263 14.29 4.57 -29.53
C LEU A 263 13.08 5.05 -28.74
N GLY A 264 12.08 5.68 -29.39
CA GLY A 264 10.90 6.24 -28.74
C GLY A 264 11.04 7.71 -28.36
N LYS A 265 12.19 8.36 -28.61
CA LYS A 265 12.42 9.75 -28.27
C LYS A 265 11.61 10.68 -29.19
N ALA A 266 10.90 11.63 -28.59
CA ALA A 266 10.13 12.64 -29.32
C ALA A 266 11.03 13.51 -30.19
N ILE A 267 10.72 13.59 -31.51
CA ILE A 267 11.41 14.43 -32.50
C ILE A 267 10.63 15.72 -32.71
N GLU A 268 9.31 15.63 -32.89
CA GLU A 268 8.44 16.75 -33.24
C GLU A 268 7.01 16.52 -32.77
N VAL A 269 6.35 17.55 -32.28
CA VAL A 269 4.91 17.56 -31.97
C VAL A 269 4.16 17.92 -33.26
N ILE A 270 3.31 16.99 -33.76
CA ILE A 270 2.54 17.15 -35.00
C ILE A 270 1.20 17.82 -34.74
N ASP A 271 0.55 17.42 -33.66
CA ASP A 271 -0.79 17.85 -33.30
C ASP A 271 -0.97 17.82 -31.78
N ARG A 272 -1.75 18.73 -31.24
CA ARG A 272 -1.99 18.85 -29.79
C ARG A 272 -3.43 19.25 -29.56
N LYS A 273 -4.09 18.50 -28.69
CA LYS A 273 -5.36 18.89 -28.08
C LYS A 273 -5.14 19.16 -26.60
N GLU A 274 -5.47 20.37 -26.17
CA GLU A 274 -5.42 20.69 -24.73
C GLU A 274 -6.49 19.91 -23.97
N SER A 275 -6.16 19.52 -22.73
CA SER A 275 -7.15 18.93 -21.81
C SER A 275 -8.12 20.01 -21.32
N LYS A 276 -9.34 19.59 -20.98
CA LYS A 276 -10.32 20.48 -20.35
C LYS A 276 -10.58 20.03 -18.92
N ALA A 277 -10.49 20.97 -17.99
CA ALA A 277 -10.83 20.71 -16.59
C ALA A 277 -12.27 20.19 -16.45
N GLY A 278 -12.48 19.33 -15.45
CA GLY A 278 -13.80 18.88 -15.07
C GLY A 278 -14.69 19.99 -14.53
N ASN A 279 -15.98 19.72 -14.46
CA ASN A 279 -16.94 20.71 -13.98
C ASN A 279 -16.87 20.82 -12.44
N ASN A 280 -17.00 22.04 -11.94
CA ASN A 280 -17.12 22.28 -10.51
C ASN A 280 -18.49 21.84 -10.00
N LEU A 281 -18.51 21.26 -8.81
CA LEU A 281 -19.72 20.78 -8.15
C LEU A 281 -20.02 21.63 -6.92
N TYR A 282 -21.26 22.10 -6.79
CA TYR A 282 -21.76 22.80 -5.63
C TYR A 282 -22.74 21.92 -4.88
N LEU A 283 -22.45 21.62 -3.62
CA LEU A 283 -23.28 20.80 -2.75
C LEU A 283 -24.35 21.68 -2.06
N SER A 284 -25.43 21.05 -1.64
CA SER A 284 -26.43 21.71 -0.79
C SER A 284 -26.03 21.76 0.70
N LEU A 285 -24.90 21.17 1.06
CA LEU A 285 -24.35 21.19 2.40
C LEU A 285 -23.90 22.58 2.81
N ASP A 286 -23.96 22.85 4.10
CA ASP A 286 -23.39 24.01 4.77
C ASP A 286 -22.23 23.48 5.63
N SER A 287 -21.01 23.86 5.30
CA SER A 287 -19.80 23.33 5.95
C SER A 287 -19.72 23.71 7.43
N ASP A 288 -20.06 24.97 7.77
CA ASP A 288 -20.03 25.43 9.16
C ASP A 288 -21.04 24.67 10.03
N LEU A 289 -22.26 24.45 9.49
CA LEU A 289 -23.29 23.69 10.19
C LEU A 289 -22.86 22.23 10.37
N GLN A 290 -22.27 21.61 9.33
CA GLN A 290 -21.78 20.23 9.41
C GLN A 290 -20.70 20.06 10.49
N ILE A 291 -19.72 20.95 10.54
CA ILE A 291 -18.65 20.98 11.53
C ILE A 291 -19.23 21.20 12.94
N ALA A 292 -20.15 22.15 13.09
CA ALA A 292 -20.78 22.43 14.39
C ALA A 292 -21.57 21.23 14.92
N VAL A 293 -22.35 20.54 14.06
CA VAL A 293 -23.11 19.35 14.41
C VAL A 293 -22.18 18.18 14.75
N TYR A 294 -21.13 17.96 13.97
CA TYR A 294 -20.14 16.93 14.25
C TYR A 294 -19.51 17.11 15.63
N ASN A 295 -18.99 18.32 15.91
CA ASN A 295 -18.38 18.62 17.20
C ASN A 295 -19.34 18.49 18.37
N LEU A 296 -20.61 18.87 18.18
CA LEU A 296 -21.65 18.70 19.21
C LEU A 296 -21.91 17.22 19.50
N LEU A 297 -22.03 16.39 18.45
CA LEU A 297 -22.21 14.93 18.59
C LEU A 297 -21.02 14.28 19.28
N GLU A 298 -19.79 14.63 18.91
CA GLU A 298 -18.57 14.14 19.55
C GLU A 298 -18.57 14.50 21.06
N GLN A 299 -18.90 15.75 21.40
CA GLN A 299 -18.96 16.21 22.78
C GLN A 299 -20.03 15.45 23.59
N GLU A 300 -21.22 15.26 23.03
CA GLU A 300 -22.32 14.54 23.68
C GLU A 300 -21.96 13.05 23.87
N ILE A 301 -21.40 12.40 22.84
CA ILE A 301 -20.97 10.99 22.93
C ILE A 301 -19.87 10.84 23.99
N ALA A 302 -18.87 11.70 23.98
CA ALA A 302 -17.80 11.69 24.98
C ALA A 302 -18.37 11.90 26.41
N GLY A 303 -19.33 12.79 26.57
CA GLY A 303 -20.02 13.02 27.85
C GLY A 303 -20.77 11.80 28.34
N ILE A 304 -21.50 11.13 27.44
CA ILE A 304 -22.23 9.89 27.75
C ILE A 304 -21.23 8.78 28.15
N VAL A 305 -20.18 8.55 27.37
CA VAL A 305 -19.17 7.55 27.70
C VAL A 305 -18.54 7.85 29.06
N TYR A 306 -18.06 9.08 29.26
CA TYR A 306 -17.38 9.50 30.49
C TYR A 306 -18.27 9.29 31.75
N SER A 307 -19.58 9.61 31.66
CA SER A 307 -20.49 9.45 32.76
C SER A 307 -20.79 7.99 33.14
N ASN A 308 -20.51 7.04 32.25
CA ASN A 308 -20.76 5.63 32.42
C ASN A 308 -19.49 4.80 32.71
N ILE A 309 -18.27 5.39 32.54
CA ILE A 309 -17.01 4.69 32.83
C ILE A 309 -16.95 4.36 34.35
N ASP A 310 -16.75 3.09 34.63
CA ASP A 310 -16.65 2.52 36.00
C ASP A 310 -17.72 3.04 36.98
N ASN A 311 -18.87 3.43 36.47
CA ASN A 311 -19.98 3.95 37.26
C ASN A 311 -20.98 2.83 37.61
N PRO A 312 -20.93 2.26 38.81
CA PRO A 312 -21.84 1.16 39.22
C PRO A 312 -23.30 1.60 39.36
N SER A 313 -23.57 2.90 39.36
CA SER A 313 -24.93 3.44 39.40
C SER A 313 -25.52 3.71 38.02
N SER A 314 -24.75 3.48 36.97
CA SER A 314 -25.21 3.60 35.59
C SER A 314 -26.07 2.40 35.19
N ASP A 315 -27.08 2.63 34.37
CA ASP A 315 -27.86 1.56 33.71
C ASP A 315 -27.01 0.78 32.70
N ILE A 316 -25.91 1.39 32.19
CA ILE A 316 -24.96 0.81 31.21
C ILE A 316 -23.53 1.12 31.68
N PRO A 317 -23.02 0.46 32.73
CA PRO A 317 -21.65 0.68 33.18
C PRO A 317 -20.67 0.22 32.11
N ILE A 318 -19.71 1.06 31.79
CA ILE A 318 -18.65 0.78 30.80
C ILE A 318 -17.33 0.56 31.56
N PRO A 319 -16.74 -0.65 31.52
CA PRO A 319 -15.43 -0.87 32.11
C PRO A 319 -14.39 0.03 31.43
N ILE A 320 -13.49 0.66 32.18
CA ILE A 320 -12.42 1.49 31.62
C ILE A 320 -11.53 0.69 30.66
N THR A 321 -11.38 -0.61 30.87
CA THR A 321 -10.65 -1.52 29.99
C THR A 321 -11.25 -1.57 28.59
N ASP A 322 -12.59 -1.56 28.47
CA ASP A 322 -13.26 -1.59 27.17
C ASP A 322 -13.02 -0.30 26.38
N VAL A 323 -12.91 0.83 27.09
CA VAL A 323 -12.55 2.11 26.47
C VAL A 323 -11.14 2.04 25.91
N TYR A 324 -10.16 1.54 26.66
CA TYR A 324 -8.78 1.38 26.18
C TYR A 324 -8.69 0.40 25.00
N PHE A 325 -9.39 -0.73 25.07
CA PHE A 325 -9.44 -1.67 23.94
C PHE A 325 -10.05 -1.04 22.70
N ALA A 326 -11.10 -0.24 22.84
CA ALA A 326 -11.68 0.48 21.71
C ALA A 326 -10.69 1.49 21.10
N LEU A 327 -9.97 2.25 21.93
CA LEU A 327 -8.97 3.21 21.47
C LEU A 327 -7.80 2.53 20.74
N ILE A 328 -7.34 1.39 21.24
CA ILE A 328 -6.27 0.58 20.60
C ILE A 328 -6.78 -0.02 19.29
N ASN A 329 -7.94 -0.65 19.28
CA ASN A 329 -8.50 -1.29 18.09
C ASN A 329 -8.83 -0.32 16.96
N ASN A 330 -9.08 0.94 17.28
CA ASN A 330 -9.33 2.00 16.29
C ASN A 330 -8.08 2.84 15.98
N ASN A 331 -6.89 2.38 16.38
CA ASN A 331 -5.60 3.05 16.15
C ASN A 331 -5.53 4.50 16.69
N VAL A 332 -6.35 4.83 17.69
CA VAL A 332 -6.23 6.12 18.40
C VAL A 332 -5.03 6.07 19.35
N ILE A 333 -4.79 4.90 19.96
CA ILE A 333 -3.57 4.60 20.70
C ILE A 333 -2.71 3.69 19.83
N ASP A 334 -1.58 4.21 19.35
CA ASP A 334 -0.61 3.46 18.57
C ASP A 334 0.36 2.72 19.51
N LEU A 335 0.18 1.40 19.62
CA LEU A 335 1.05 0.58 20.47
C LEU A 335 2.49 0.53 19.98
N SER A 336 2.74 0.73 18.69
CA SER A 336 4.12 0.73 18.14
C SER A 336 4.93 1.93 18.63
N HIS A 337 4.26 3.04 18.96
CA HIS A 337 4.91 4.24 19.49
C HIS A 337 5.47 4.03 20.91
N PHE A 338 4.94 3.05 21.67
CA PHE A 338 5.34 2.80 23.06
C PHE A 338 6.81 2.39 23.23
N ASP A 339 7.40 1.82 22.18
CA ASP A 339 8.80 1.39 22.12
C ASP A 339 9.70 2.40 21.36
N SER A 340 9.14 3.53 20.92
CA SER A 340 9.89 4.54 20.19
C SER A 340 10.78 5.39 21.09
N THR A 341 11.78 6.06 20.52
CA THR A 341 12.73 6.91 21.27
C THR A 341 12.11 8.20 21.79
N ASP A 342 10.99 8.61 21.22
CA ASP A 342 10.21 9.81 21.57
C ASP A 342 8.93 9.49 22.36
N ALA A 343 8.75 8.21 22.75
CA ALA A 343 7.65 7.78 23.59
C ALA A 343 7.61 8.57 24.92
N SER A 344 6.40 8.93 25.34
CA SER A 344 6.18 9.62 26.62
C SER A 344 6.56 8.74 27.83
N THR A 345 6.81 9.35 28.97
CA THR A 345 7.10 8.61 30.21
C THR A 345 6.00 7.63 30.59
N ALA A 346 4.72 7.94 30.27
CA ALA A 346 3.61 7.06 30.52
C ALA A 346 3.64 5.83 29.62
N GLU A 347 3.89 6.01 28.31
CA GLU A 347 4.01 4.93 27.33
C GLU A 347 5.20 4.01 27.66
N GLN A 348 6.37 4.57 27.98
CA GLN A 348 7.53 3.80 28.42
C GLN A 348 7.24 2.98 29.68
N SER A 349 6.49 3.54 30.65
CA SER A 349 6.08 2.82 31.86
C SER A 349 5.15 1.66 31.55
N VAL A 350 4.18 1.86 30.65
CA VAL A 350 3.26 0.81 30.22
C VAL A 350 4.01 -0.28 29.45
N SER A 351 4.90 0.07 28.53
CA SER A 351 5.74 -0.90 27.80
C SER A 351 6.59 -1.74 28.74
N ALA A 352 7.23 -1.12 29.74
CA ALA A 352 8.03 -1.84 30.73
C ALA A 352 7.20 -2.82 31.57
N ILE A 353 6.00 -2.41 32.02
CA ILE A 353 5.07 -3.28 32.76
C ILE A 353 4.57 -4.43 31.88
N PHE A 354 4.23 -4.15 30.62
CA PHE A 354 3.77 -5.15 29.66
C PHE A 354 4.88 -6.19 29.38
N SER A 355 6.11 -5.75 29.13
CA SER A 355 7.25 -6.62 28.88
C SER A 355 7.55 -7.53 30.07
N ALA A 356 7.54 -6.98 31.28
CA ALA A 356 7.72 -7.76 32.51
C ALA A 356 6.61 -8.80 32.68
N ARG A 357 5.35 -8.43 32.42
CA ARG A 357 4.21 -9.36 32.48
C ARG A 357 4.30 -10.44 31.41
N GLN A 358 4.71 -10.07 30.20
CA GLN A 358 4.90 -11.00 29.08
C GLN A 358 5.93 -12.09 29.42
N ASP A 359 7.04 -11.74 30.07
CA ASP A 359 8.07 -12.70 30.49
C ASP A 359 7.54 -13.69 31.53
N VAL A 360 6.74 -13.19 32.48
CA VAL A 360 6.07 -14.05 33.48
C VAL A 360 5.11 -15.02 32.79
N VAL A 361 4.25 -14.54 31.89
CA VAL A 361 3.30 -15.37 31.16
C VAL A 361 4.01 -16.40 30.31
N LYS A 362 5.05 -16.01 29.53
CA LYS A 362 5.85 -16.94 28.74
C LYS A 362 6.47 -18.06 29.60
N SER A 363 6.95 -17.73 30.80
CA SER A 363 7.52 -18.70 31.72
C SER A 363 6.45 -19.66 32.24
N GLN A 364 5.27 -19.17 32.59
CA GLN A 364 4.12 -19.99 33.04
C GLN A 364 3.66 -20.93 31.93
N LEU A 365 3.44 -20.42 30.72
CA LEU A 365 3.03 -21.24 29.57
C LEU A 365 4.07 -22.32 29.24
N ARG A 366 5.38 -21.97 29.31
CA ARG A 366 6.45 -22.94 29.11
C ARG A 366 6.42 -24.04 30.19
N GLU A 367 6.21 -23.69 31.45
CA GLU A 367 6.11 -24.65 32.55
C GLU A 367 4.94 -25.60 32.35
N GLN A 368 3.77 -25.10 31.91
CA GLN A 368 2.64 -25.93 31.58
C GLN A 368 2.91 -26.89 30.41
N LEU A 369 3.66 -26.46 29.41
CA LEU A 369 4.00 -27.30 28.25
C LEU A 369 5.07 -28.35 28.54
N THR A 370 6.14 -27.97 29.25
CA THR A 370 7.35 -28.78 29.43
C THR A 370 7.54 -29.34 30.84
N GLY A 371 6.76 -28.88 31.82
CA GLY A 371 6.83 -29.31 33.21
C GLY A 371 6.42 -30.78 33.42
N SER A 372 6.99 -31.38 34.50
CA SER A 372 6.73 -32.78 34.83
C SER A 372 5.34 -33.09 35.41
N THR A 373 4.66 -32.05 35.93
CA THR A 373 3.34 -32.14 36.54
C THR A 373 2.39 -31.17 35.85
N PRO A 374 1.82 -31.55 34.68
CA PRO A 374 0.95 -30.70 33.93
C PRO A 374 -0.41 -30.51 34.62
N THR A 375 -0.96 -29.32 34.42
CA THR A 375 -2.37 -29.03 34.78
C THR A 375 -3.26 -29.39 33.58
N ASP A 376 -4.42 -30.00 33.83
CA ASP A 376 -5.39 -30.24 32.77
C ASP A 376 -5.93 -28.90 32.26
N PHE A 377 -6.24 -28.81 30.95
CA PHE A 377 -6.70 -27.54 30.31
C PHE A 377 -7.83 -26.86 31.06
N LYS A 378 -8.82 -27.63 31.51
CA LYS A 378 -10.01 -27.15 32.27
C LYS A 378 -9.68 -26.59 33.65
N ASP A 379 -8.52 -26.98 34.22
CA ASP A 379 -8.04 -26.58 35.56
C ASP A 379 -7.00 -25.45 35.51
N LEU A 380 -6.62 -25.01 34.28
CA LEU A 380 -5.83 -23.82 34.07
C LEU A 380 -6.61 -22.57 34.44
N SER A 381 -5.91 -21.47 34.72
CA SER A 381 -6.55 -20.16 34.86
C SER A 381 -7.21 -19.74 33.53
N GLU A 382 -8.22 -18.90 33.59
CA GLU A 382 -8.92 -18.37 32.41
C GLU A 382 -7.94 -17.70 31.45
N GLU A 383 -6.97 -16.91 31.97
CA GLU A 383 -5.91 -16.26 31.19
C GLU A 383 -5.03 -17.29 30.46
N GLU A 384 -4.62 -18.39 31.12
CA GLU A 384 -3.81 -19.44 30.49
C GLU A 384 -4.60 -20.20 29.42
N GLN A 385 -5.89 -20.48 29.66
CA GLN A 385 -6.78 -21.11 28.67
C GLN A 385 -6.89 -20.25 27.42
N ASP A 386 -7.06 -18.93 27.56
CA ASP A 386 -7.14 -17.99 26.43
C ASP A 386 -5.83 -17.97 25.64
N TYR A 387 -4.67 -17.92 26.29
CA TYR A 387 -3.39 -17.97 25.58
C TYR A 387 -3.19 -19.29 24.84
N PHE A 388 -3.49 -20.43 25.45
CA PHE A 388 -3.36 -21.71 24.78
C PHE A 388 -4.35 -21.84 23.61
N THR A 389 -5.58 -21.39 23.77
CA THR A 389 -6.57 -21.30 22.68
C THR A 389 -6.03 -20.46 21.52
N TYR A 390 -5.45 -19.29 21.79
CA TYR A 390 -4.83 -18.47 20.76
C TYR A 390 -3.66 -19.16 20.08
N ILE A 391 -2.73 -19.75 20.82
CA ILE A 391 -1.57 -20.49 20.29
C ILE A 391 -2.02 -21.62 19.39
N ILE A 392 -2.97 -22.45 19.84
CA ILE A 392 -3.52 -23.57 19.10
C ILE A 392 -4.14 -23.11 17.77
N ARG A 393 -4.96 -22.05 17.80
CA ARG A 393 -5.55 -21.46 16.59
C ARG A 393 -4.49 -20.97 15.61
N ARG A 394 -3.42 -20.35 16.11
CA ARG A 394 -2.29 -19.88 15.29
C ARG A 394 -1.51 -21.02 14.65
N LEU A 395 -1.23 -22.07 15.40
CA LEU A 395 -0.53 -23.25 14.90
C LEU A 395 -1.34 -24.02 13.85
N ARG A 396 -2.67 -24.11 14.03
CA ARG A 396 -3.57 -24.68 13.01
C ARG A 396 -3.59 -23.86 11.74
N LYS A 397 -3.73 -22.54 11.85
CA LYS A 397 -3.72 -21.62 10.69
C LYS A 397 -2.46 -21.77 9.85
N ASN A 398 -1.33 -22.08 10.48
CA ASN A 398 -0.04 -22.25 9.82
C ASN A 398 0.28 -23.71 9.44
N ASN A 399 -0.69 -24.64 9.56
CA ASN A 399 -0.53 -26.07 9.30
C ASN A 399 0.61 -26.74 10.10
N ILE A 400 0.99 -26.18 11.24
CA ILE A 400 2.00 -26.74 12.14
C ILE A 400 1.36 -27.79 13.05
N LEU A 401 0.12 -27.58 13.49
CA LEU A 401 -0.69 -28.50 14.25
C LEU A 401 -1.79 -29.05 13.33
N ALA A 402 -1.45 -30.04 12.51
CA ALA A 402 -2.39 -30.70 11.62
C ALA A 402 -2.28 -32.19 11.85
N ASP A 403 -3.29 -32.79 12.51
CA ASP A 403 -3.44 -34.24 12.60
C ASP A 403 -4.86 -34.62 12.18
N SER A 404 -4.95 -35.41 11.12
CA SER A 404 -6.23 -35.91 10.59
C SER A 404 -6.97 -36.87 11.55
N ASN A 405 -6.31 -37.35 12.60
CA ASN A 405 -6.83 -38.35 13.55
C ASN A 405 -7.28 -37.73 14.88
N ILE A 406 -7.13 -36.41 15.06
CA ILE A 406 -7.48 -35.73 16.32
C ILE A 406 -8.60 -34.74 16.05
N ASP A 407 -9.62 -34.74 16.91
CA ASP A 407 -10.64 -33.68 16.90
C ASP A 407 -10.03 -32.37 17.38
N THR A 408 -9.54 -31.61 16.43
CA THR A 408 -8.94 -30.30 16.71
C THR A 408 -9.96 -29.20 16.99
N SER A 409 -11.26 -29.49 16.99
CA SER A 409 -12.31 -28.58 17.42
C SER A 409 -12.38 -28.48 18.95
N ASP A 410 -11.91 -29.51 19.66
CA ASP A 410 -11.81 -29.51 21.12
C ASP A 410 -10.46 -28.92 21.57
N GLU A 411 -10.52 -27.83 22.33
CA GLU A 411 -9.33 -27.09 22.79
C GLU A 411 -8.53 -27.91 23.84
N ALA A 412 -9.18 -28.68 24.67
CA ALA A 412 -8.53 -29.54 25.67
C ALA A 412 -7.76 -30.68 25.01
N VAL A 413 -8.32 -31.31 23.96
CA VAL A 413 -7.65 -32.33 23.15
C VAL A 413 -6.44 -31.73 22.44
N SER A 414 -6.59 -30.53 21.85
CA SER A 414 -5.51 -29.84 21.15
C SER A 414 -4.39 -29.40 22.09
N TYR A 415 -4.69 -28.97 23.29
CA TYR A 415 -3.70 -28.64 24.32
C TYR A 415 -2.90 -29.89 24.74
N THR A 416 -3.57 -31.01 24.98
CA THR A 416 -2.93 -32.28 25.31
C THR A 416 -2.00 -32.73 24.19
N HIS A 417 -2.42 -32.58 22.93
CA HIS A 417 -1.63 -32.92 21.76
C HIS A 417 -0.41 -32.01 21.60
N LEU A 418 -0.56 -30.70 21.80
CA LEU A 418 0.55 -29.74 21.78
C LEU A 418 1.64 -30.12 22.78
N ARG A 419 1.25 -30.51 24.01
CA ARG A 419 2.19 -30.97 25.03
C ARG A 419 2.90 -32.27 24.66
N ALA A 420 2.20 -33.23 24.06
CA ALA A 420 2.80 -34.48 23.64
C ALA A 420 3.89 -34.32 22.58
N HIS A 421 3.81 -33.30 21.75
CA HIS A 421 4.83 -32.99 20.75
C HIS A 421 6.10 -32.30 21.35
N GLU A 422 5.98 -31.62 22.46
CA GLU A 422 7.13 -31.00 23.15
C GLU A 422 8.00 -32.00 23.93
N THR A 423 7.45 -33.16 24.31
CA THR A 423 8.15 -34.24 25.00
C THR A 423 8.69 -35.31 24.04
#